data_2d0d64bfa7d37b651f4ae8bfdb74540f
#
_entry.id   2d0d64bfa7d37b651f4ae8bfdb74540f
#
_cell.length_a   1.000
_cell.length_b   1.000
_cell.length_c   1.000
_cell.angle_alpha   90.00
_cell.angle_beta   90.00
_cell.angle_gamma   90.00
#
_symmetry.space_group_name_H-M   'P 1'
#
loop_
_entity.id
_entity.type
_entity.pdbx_description
1 polymer ?
#
loop_
_entity_poly.entity_id
_entity_poly.type
_entity_poly.pdbx_seq_one_letter_code
_entity_poly.pdbx_strand_id
1 'polypeptide(L)'
;MLSRAATWLDPDIYDNPDRIDAEAEYYADESQWYVKRTKSYGFASKGGFNNEHHNHNDVGSFIFSKDGRQLITDMGRGAYTKQYFKPETRYDFIECSSLGHSVPYFNDEIPQKFGNEYAAKDYVFSPGYYAMDIAGAYGDERIKSVKREFRTYDEYVTVTDTFDSDAAITERLVSIIEPEISEGKVKILCAEIEFDNSLCDVSVKETVTSKRFTAYLIDFKLRDGVNRFEFKIK
;
A
#
# COMPACT_ATOMS: atom_id res chain seq x y z
N MET A 1 6.94 -3.59 7.46
CA MET A 1 7.48 -4.95 7.25
C MET A 1 7.89 -5.23 5.81
N LEU A 2 7.13 -4.78 4.83
CA LEU A 2 7.48 -4.91 3.40
C LEU A 2 8.88 -4.40 3.04
N SER A 3 9.37 -3.34 3.71
CA SER A 3 10.72 -2.79 3.47
C SER A 3 11.86 -3.79 3.74
N ARG A 4 11.65 -4.76 4.62
CA ARG A 4 12.63 -5.84 4.88
C ARG A 4 12.51 -6.99 3.91
N ALA A 5 11.32 -7.27 3.37
CA ALA A 5 11.13 -8.35 2.42
C ALA A 5 11.96 -8.16 1.14
N ALA A 6 12.09 -6.92 0.67
CA ALA A 6 12.91 -6.59 -0.50
C ALA A 6 14.41 -6.87 -0.30
N THR A 7 14.87 -6.94 0.96
CA THR A 7 16.28 -7.21 1.31
C THR A 7 16.52 -8.66 1.78
N TRP A 8 15.48 -9.41 2.14
CA TRP A 8 15.61 -10.78 2.66
C TRP A 8 15.64 -11.86 1.59
N LEU A 9 15.25 -11.52 0.37
CA LEU A 9 15.19 -12.50 -0.73
C LEU A 9 16.58 -12.96 -1.22
N ASP A 10 17.65 -12.30 -0.79
CA ASP A 10 19.01 -12.72 -1.11
C ASP A 10 19.97 -12.37 0.05
N PRO A 11 20.39 -13.36 0.85
CA PRO A 11 21.35 -13.15 1.94
C PRO A 11 22.70 -12.61 1.46
N ASP A 12 23.04 -12.86 0.19
CA ASP A 12 24.31 -12.41 -0.39
C ASP A 12 24.30 -10.94 -0.85
N ILE A 13 23.15 -10.23 -0.70
CA ILE A 13 23.05 -8.79 -1.01
C ILE A 13 24.09 -7.96 -0.25
N TYR A 14 24.42 -8.33 0.98
CA TYR A 14 25.40 -7.61 1.79
C TYR A 14 26.84 -7.83 1.34
N ASP A 15 27.12 -8.95 0.70
CA ASP A 15 28.49 -9.33 0.28
C ASP A 15 28.75 -9.01 -1.20
N ASN A 16 27.73 -8.70 -1.98
CA ASN A 16 27.86 -8.39 -3.40
C ASN A 16 26.96 -7.20 -3.80
N PRO A 17 27.49 -5.95 -3.71
CA PRO A 17 26.76 -4.75 -4.08
C PRO A 17 26.29 -4.72 -5.54
N ASP A 18 26.94 -5.44 -6.45
CA ASP A 18 26.54 -5.53 -7.86
C ASP A 18 25.22 -6.31 -8.05
N ARG A 19 24.81 -7.10 -7.05
CA ARG A 19 23.51 -7.79 -7.05
C ARG A 19 22.33 -6.89 -6.67
N ILE A 20 22.59 -5.72 -6.09
CA ILE A 20 21.53 -4.75 -5.74
C ILE A 20 20.81 -4.28 -6.99
N ASP A 21 21.49 -4.21 -8.13
CA ASP A 21 20.97 -3.79 -9.41
C ASP A 21 20.34 -4.93 -10.23
N ALA A 22 20.34 -6.17 -9.73
CA ALA A 22 19.73 -7.29 -10.45
C ALA A 22 18.21 -7.13 -10.51
N GLU A 23 17.65 -7.26 -11.71
CA GLU A 23 16.20 -7.36 -11.90
C GLU A 23 15.68 -8.63 -11.24
N ALA A 24 14.55 -8.54 -10.55
CA ALA A 24 13.94 -9.66 -9.86
C ALA A 24 12.42 -9.54 -9.85
N GLU A 25 11.76 -10.68 -9.96
CA GLU A 25 10.33 -10.78 -9.74
C GLU A 25 10.06 -12.03 -8.92
N TYR A 26 9.33 -11.86 -7.83
CA TYR A 26 9.07 -12.93 -6.90
C TYR A 26 7.64 -12.86 -6.36
N TYR A 27 7.03 -14.01 -6.22
CA TYR A 27 5.74 -14.19 -5.57
C TYR A 27 5.84 -15.30 -4.51
N ALA A 28 5.44 -14.99 -3.29
CA ALA A 28 5.34 -15.94 -2.19
C ALA A 28 3.87 -16.32 -1.99
N ASP A 29 3.49 -17.50 -2.47
CA ASP A 29 2.09 -17.96 -2.53
C ASP A 29 1.44 -18.03 -1.14
N GLU A 30 2.09 -18.62 -0.15
CA GLU A 30 1.55 -18.79 1.20
C GLU A 30 1.28 -17.45 1.92
N SER A 31 2.15 -16.47 1.73
CA SER A 31 2.03 -15.13 2.35
C SER A 31 1.41 -14.10 1.42
N GLN A 32 1.14 -14.47 0.17
CA GLN A 32 0.60 -13.60 -0.88
C GLN A 32 1.40 -12.30 -1.04
N TRP A 33 2.74 -12.41 -0.99
CA TRP A 33 3.63 -11.29 -1.21
C TRP A 33 4.14 -11.27 -2.64
N TYR A 34 4.06 -10.12 -3.27
CA TYR A 34 4.61 -9.85 -4.59
C TYR A 34 5.73 -8.81 -4.50
N VAL A 35 6.86 -9.10 -5.11
CA VAL A 35 8.01 -8.19 -5.18
C VAL A 35 8.51 -8.11 -6.60
N LYS A 36 8.69 -6.89 -7.10
CA LYS A 36 9.31 -6.58 -8.38
C LYS A 36 10.44 -5.59 -8.19
N ARG A 37 11.59 -5.89 -8.76
CA ARG A 37 12.70 -4.96 -8.88
C ARG A 37 13.12 -4.87 -10.33
N THR A 38 13.18 -3.67 -10.85
CA THR A 38 13.72 -3.32 -12.17
C THR A 38 14.96 -2.45 -11.99
N LYS A 39 15.56 -2.02 -13.08
CA LYS A 39 16.64 -1.00 -13.04
C LYS A 39 16.12 0.37 -12.60
N SER A 40 14.84 0.64 -12.80
CA SER A 40 14.22 1.95 -12.56
C SER A 40 13.58 2.08 -11.19
N TYR A 41 13.08 0.97 -10.59
CA TYR A 41 12.34 1.01 -9.32
C TYR A 41 12.31 -0.35 -8.61
N GLY A 42 11.93 -0.30 -7.32
CA GLY A 42 11.50 -1.45 -6.54
C GLY A 42 10.03 -1.30 -6.12
N PHE A 43 9.29 -2.38 -6.21
CA PHE A 43 7.87 -2.46 -5.84
C PHE A 43 7.63 -3.70 -4.99
N ALA A 44 6.79 -3.58 -3.97
CA ALA A 44 6.28 -4.75 -3.24
C ALA A 44 4.85 -4.50 -2.78
N SER A 45 4.05 -5.56 -2.78
CA SER A 45 2.67 -5.57 -2.29
C SER A 45 2.40 -6.85 -1.52
N LYS A 46 1.38 -6.82 -0.66
CA LYS A 46 0.94 -8.01 0.08
C LYS A 46 -0.58 -8.17 0.02
N GLY A 47 -1.01 -9.43 -0.05
CA GLY A 47 -2.37 -9.86 0.24
C GLY A 47 -2.45 -10.42 1.67
N GLY A 48 -2.76 -11.72 1.82
CA GLY A 48 -2.81 -12.41 3.10
C GLY A 48 -4.02 -12.01 3.96
N PHE A 49 -3.84 -11.95 5.26
CA PHE A 49 -4.91 -11.68 6.22
C PHE A 49 -4.43 -10.84 7.42
N ASN A 50 -5.38 -10.22 8.12
CA ASN A 50 -5.09 -9.26 9.19
C ASN A 50 -4.91 -9.94 10.57
N ASN A 51 -4.21 -11.08 10.63
CA ASN A 51 -3.76 -11.71 11.88
C ASN A 51 -2.48 -12.55 11.67
N GLU A 52 -1.64 -12.16 10.71
CA GLU A 52 -0.31 -12.73 10.58
C GLU A 52 0.57 -12.34 11.76
N HIS A 53 1.64 -13.08 12.01
CA HIS A 53 2.58 -12.72 13.07
C HIS A 53 3.20 -11.35 12.85
N HIS A 54 3.11 -10.47 13.85
CA HIS A 54 3.58 -9.09 13.81
C HIS A 54 2.89 -8.23 12.73
N ASN A 55 1.65 -8.56 12.35
CA ASN A 55 0.93 -7.86 11.29
C ASN A 55 0.57 -6.42 11.66
N HIS A 56 0.30 -5.66 10.61
CA HIS A 56 -0.57 -4.48 10.61
C HIS A 56 -1.85 -4.84 9.86
N ASN A 57 -2.91 -4.06 9.99
CA ASN A 57 -4.09 -4.19 9.14
C ASN A 57 -3.78 -3.49 7.81
N ASP A 58 -3.13 -4.20 6.90
CA ASP A 58 -2.50 -3.64 5.71
C ASP A 58 -2.67 -4.54 4.46
N VAL A 59 -3.70 -5.38 4.44
CA VAL A 59 -4.04 -6.24 3.30
C VAL A 59 -4.27 -5.40 2.05
N GLY A 60 -3.53 -5.70 0.97
CA GLY A 60 -3.57 -4.96 -0.28
C GLY A 60 -2.64 -3.74 -0.33
N SER A 61 -1.89 -3.44 0.73
CA SER A 61 -0.94 -2.33 0.72
C SER A 61 0.26 -2.61 -0.18
N PHE A 62 0.93 -1.54 -0.59
CA PHE A 62 2.13 -1.62 -1.39
C PHE A 62 3.14 -0.52 -1.04
N ILE A 63 4.37 -0.74 -1.43
CA ILE A 63 5.47 0.22 -1.35
C ILE A 63 6.10 0.41 -2.73
N PHE A 64 6.62 1.61 -2.98
CA PHE A 64 7.36 1.94 -4.19
C PHE A 64 8.65 2.67 -3.81
N SER A 65 9.76 2.23 -4.39
CA SER A 65 11.09 2.81 -4.15
C SER A 65 11.78 3.13 -5.48
N LYS A 66 12.51 4.24 -5.50
CA LYS A 66 13.31 4.68 -6.63
C LYS A 66 14.55 5.40 -6.14
N ASP A 67 15.67 5.26 -6.83
CA ASP A 67 16.96 5.86 -6.47
C ASP A 67 17.36 5.61 -5.00
N GLY A 68 17.16 4.36 -4.53
CA GLY A 68 17.49 3.93 -3.16
C GLY A 68 16.61 4.52 -2.06
N ARG A 69 15.47 5.14 -2.39
CA ARG A 69 14.53 5.76 -1.44
C ARG A 69 13.15 5.17 -1.57
N GLN A 70 12.50 4.90 -0.43
CA GLN A 70 11.07 4.58 -0.41
C GLN A 70 10.28 5.87 -0.54
N LEU A 71 9.45 5.96 -1.57
CA LEU A 71 8.67 7.15 -1.92
C LEU A 71 7.19 6.95 -1.57
N ILE A 72 6.62 5.78 -1.88
CA ILE A 72 5.41 5.28 -1.24
C ILE A 72 5.86 4.25 -0.22
N THR A 73 5.50 4.45 1.04
CA THR A 73 6.17 3.77 2.15
C THR A 73 5.19 3.07 3.08
N ASP A 74 5.74 2.12 3.84
CA ASP A 74 5.18 1.61 5.07
C ASP A 74 5.85 2.36 6.24
N MET A 75 5.07 2.92 7.17
CA MET A 75 5.59 3.64 8.34
C MET A 75 6.39 2.74 9.29
N GLY A 76 6.38 1.42 9.04
CA GLY A 76 7.03 0.42 9.87
C GLY A 76 6.34 0.28 11.24
N ARG A 77 7.02 -0.35 12.19
CA ARG A 77 6.48 -0.56 13.53
C ARG A 77 6.31 0.74 14.31
N GLY A 78 5.27 0.85 15.11
CA GLY A 78 5.10 1.92 16.09
C GLY A 78 6.08 1.86 17.26
N ALA A 79 5.95 2.80 18.19
CA ALA A 79 6.69 2.78 19.45
C ALA A 79 6.21 1.62 20.35
N TYR A 80 7.13 0.83 20.87
CA TYR A 80 6.80 -0.31 21.73
C TYR A 80 6.41 0.16 23.14
N THR A 81 5.12 0.45 23.28
CA THR A 81 4.49 0.78 24.56
C THR A 81 3.62 -0.39 25.03
N LYS A 82 3.14 -0.33 26.26
CA LYS A 82 2.20 -1.34 26.77
C LYS A 82 0.92 -1.40 25.91
N GLN A 83 0.44 -0.27 25.42
CA GLN A 83 -0.75 -0.16 24.56
C GLN A 83 -0.52 -0.78 23.19
N TYR A 84 0.69 -0.64 22.63
CA TYR A 84 1.04 -1.22 21.33
C TYR A 84 0.91 -2.75 21.28
N PHE A 85 1.09 -3.43 22.42
CA PHE A 85 1.01 -4.89 22.52
C PHE A 85 -0.35 -5.41 23.00
N LYS A 86 -1.31 -4.53 23.26
CA LYS A 86 -2.67 -4.93 23.60
C LYS A 86 -3.54 -5.01 22.35
N PRO A 87 -4.24 -6.15 22.09
CA PRO A 87 -5.11 -6.27 20.93
C PRO A 87 -6.15 -5.14 20.82
N GLU A 88 -6.68 -4.68 21.96
CA GLU A 88 -7.74 -3.68 22.03
C GLU A 88 -7.29 -2.27 21.63
N THR A 89 -5.99 -1.98 21.69
CA THR A 89 -5.45 -0.65 21.42
C THR A 89 -4.35 -0.63 20.35
N ARG A 90 -3.91 -1.80 19.87
CA ARG A 90 -2.84 -1.91 18.88
C ARG A 90 -3.18 -1.16 17.59
N TYR A 91 -4.41 -1.30 17.11
CA TYR A 91 -4.84 -0.76 15.83
C TYR A 91 -5.37 0.68 15.93
N ASP A 92 -5.28 1.30 17.14
CA ASP A 92 -5.41 2.75 17.31
C ASP A 92 -4.13 3.50 16.90
N PHE A 93 -2.99 2.78 16.84
CA PHE A 93 -1.75 3.34 16.30
C PHE A 93 -1.83 3.40 14.79
N ILE A 94 -1.56 4.58 14.24
CA ILE A 94 -1.63 4.82 12.79
C ILE A 94 -0.74 3.84 12.00
N GLU A 95 0.40 3.46 12.57
CA GLU A 95 1.33 2.52 11.95
C GLU A 95 0.77 1.09 11.85
N CYS A 96 -0.19 0.73 12.70
CA CYS A 96 -0.81 -0.60 12.71
C CYS A 96 -2.17 -0.62 12.01
N SER A 97 -2.82 0.53 11.91
CA SER A 97 -4.11 0.69 11.25
C SER A 97 -3.96 0.77 9.74
N SER A 98 -4.93 0.26 8.99
CA SER A 98 -4.97 0.43 7.52
C SER A 98 -5.02 1.89 7.09
N LEU A 99 -5.47 2.78 7.98
CA LEU A 99 -5.45 4.22 7.73
C LEU A 99 -4.03 4.81 7.63
N GLY A 100 -3.02 4.07 8.04
CA GLY A 100 -1.60 4.42 7.88
C GLY A 100 -0.89 3.66 6.76
N HIS A 101 -1.62 3.02 5.86
CA HIS A 101 -1.09 2.24 4.76
C HIS A 101 -1.67 2.67 3.40
N SER A 102 -0.98 2.31 2.31
CA SER A 102 -1.41 2.62 0.94
C SER A 102 -2.51 1.65 0.48
N VAL A 103 -3.69 1.82 1.07
CA VAL A 103 -4.93 1.10 0.77
C VAL A 103 -6.11 2.06 0.78
N PRO A 104 -7.20 1.79 0.06
CA PRO A 104 -8.41 2.61 0.12
C PRO A 104 -9.03 2.58 1.52
N TYR A 105 -9.80 3.61 1.83
CA TYR A 105 -10.72 3.63 2.95
C TYR A 105 -12.08 4.16 2.51
N PHE A 106 -13.11 3.97 3.35
CA PHE A 106 -14.51 4.20 2.98
C PHE A 106 -15.21 5.10 3.98
N ASN A 107 -16.12 5.96 3.51
CA ASN A 107 -16.86 6.93 4.33
C ASN A 107 -15.94 7.68 5.31
N ASP A 108 -16.34 7.76 6.59
CA ASP A 108 -15.63 8.44 7.65
C ASP A 108 -14.46 7.58 8.19
N GLU A 109 -13.50 7.24 7.32
CA GLU A 109 -12.29 6.48 7.67
C GLU A 109 -12.58 5.08 8.24
N ILE A 110 -13.39 4.25 7.56
CA ILE A 110 -13.58 2.84 7.91
C ILE A 110 -12.25 2.09 7.69
N PRO A 111 -11.59 1.59 8.75
CA PRO A 111 -10.35 0.84 8.62
C PRO A 111 -10.61 -0.64 8.33
N GLN A 112 -9.59 -1.34 7.88
CA GLN A 112 -9.58 -2.80 7.89
C GLN A 112 -9.62 -3.32 9.33
N LYS A 113 -10.23 -4.49 9.53
CA LYS A 113 -10.38 -5.13 10.83
C LYS A 113 -9.28 -6.15 11.11
N PHE A 114 -9.02 -6.40 12.36
CA PHE A 114 -8.12 -7.46 12.83
C PHE A 114 -8.86 -8.79 12.96
N GLY A 115 -8.27 -9.87 12.44
CA GLY A 115 -8.78 -11.24 12.52
C GLY A 115 -8.37 -12.09 11.34
N ASN A 116 -8.43 -13.42 11.49
CA ASN A 116 -8.11 -14.36 10.42
C ASN A 116 -9.13 -14.31 9.27
N GLU A 117 -10.36 -13.94 9.57
CA GLU A 117 -11.46 -13.80 8.62
C GLU A 117 -11.31 -12.57 7.72
N TYR A 118 -10.50 -11.59 8.13
CA TYR A 118 -10.28 -10.35 7.39
C TYR A 118 -9.07 -10.50 6.47
N ALA A 119 -9.32 -10.94 5.25
CA ALA A 119 -8.32 -11.43 4.31
C ALA A 119 -8.57 -10.97 2.87
N ALA A 120 -7.51 -10.99 2.07
CA ALA A 120 -7.63 -10.92 0.61
C ALA A 120 -8.20 -12.24 0.06
N LYS A 121 -8.94 -12.13 -1.05
CA LYS A 121 -9.52 -13.27 -1.80
C LYS A 121 -9.19 -13.13 -3.28
N ASP A 122 -9.45 -14.18 -4.03
CA ASP A 122 -9.38 -14.21 -5.49
C ASP A 122 -8.05 -13.65 -6.03
N TYR A 123 -6.94 -13.96 -5.32
CA TYR A 123 -5.63 -13.49 -5.72
C TYR A 123 -5.14 -14.26 -6.96
N VAL A 124 -4.55 -13.52 -7.88
CA VAL A 124 -3.97 -14.01 -9.12
C VAL A 124 -2.59 -13.43 -9.30
N PHE A 125 -1.64 -14.29 -9.63
CA PHE A 125 -0.29 -13.91 -9.99
C PHE A 125 0.06 -14.42 -11.39
N SER A 126 0.72 -13.58 -12.17
CA SER A 126 1.48 -13.94 -13.36
C SER A 126 2.62 -12.91 -13.56
N PRO A 127 3.67 -13.20 -14.33
CA PRO A 127 4.75 -12.24 -14.56
C PRO A 127 4.22 -10.86 -14.99
N GLY A 128 4.62 -9.82 -14.26
CA GLY A 128 4.17 -8.44 -14.48
C GLY A 128 2.76 -8.13 -13.98
N TYR A 129 2.07 -9.07 -13.34
CA TYR A 129 0.69 -8.88 -12.90
C TYR A 129 0.42 -9.54 -11.55
N TYR A 130 -0.16 -8.79 -10.63
CA TYR A 130 -0.70 -9.29 -9.37
C TYR A 130 -2.04 -8.62 -9.07
N ALA A 131 -3.04 -9.41 -8.69
CA ALA A 131 -4.37 -8.91 -8.37
C ALA A 131 -4.98 -9.67 -7.19
N MET A 132 -5.91 -9.01 -6.48
CA MET A 132 -6.67 -9.58 -5.37
C MET A 132 -7.94 -8.79 -5.12
N ASP A 133 -8.93 -9.40 -4.44
CA ASP A 133 -10.04 -8.68 -3.84
C ASP A 133 -9.77 -8.48 -2.34
N ILE A 134 -9.76 -7.23 -1.90
CA ILE A 134 -9.45 -6.85 -0.50
C ILE A 134 -10.67 -6.42 0.31
N ALA A 135 -11.89 -6.50 -0.23
CA ALA A 135 -13.12 -6.10 0.48
C ALA A 135 -13.29 -6.88 1.79
N GLY A 136 -12.93 -8.18 1.80
CA GLY A 136 -13.00 -9.01 2.99
C GLY A 136 -12.20 -8.50 4.19
N ALA A 137 -11.15 -7.71 3.95
CA ALA A 137 -10.34 -7.14 5.02
C ALA A 137 -11.07 -6.07 5.84
N TYR A 138 -12.10 -5.42 5.29
CA TYR A 138 -12.88 -4.38 5.97
C TYR A 138 -14.02 -4.94 6.82
N GLY A 139 -14.58 -6.09 6.45
CA GLY A 139 -15.68 -6.74 7.17
C GLY A 139 -16.90 -5.82 7.31
N ASP A 140 -17.23 -5.06 6.27
CA ASP A 140 -18.36 -4.15 6.19
C ASP A 140 -19.22 -4.51 4.97
N GLU A 141 -20.51 -4.77 5.19
CA GLU A 141 -21.43 -5.27 4.16
C GLU A 141 -21.66 -4.25 3.01
N ARG A 142 -21.37 -2.98 3.23
CA ARG A 142 -21.44 -1.94 2.20
C ARG A 142 -20.31 -2.04 1.18
N ILE A 143 -19.21 -2.73 1.53
CA ILE A 143 -18.02 -2.92 0.70
C ILE A 143 -18.06 -4.35 0.16
N LYS A 144 -18.65 -4.53 -1.02
CA LYS A 144 -18.92 -5.85 -1.60
C LYS A 144 -17.73 -6.44 -2.34
N SER A 145 -16.99 -5.58 -3.07
CA SER A 145 -15.75 -5.95 -3.77
C SER A 145 -14.82 -4.75 -3.87
N VAL A 146 -13.53 -4.98 -3.71
CA VAL A 146 -12.44 -4.05 -3.97
C VAL A 146 -11.34 -4.80 -4.71
N LYS A 147 -11.48 -4.89 -6.02
CA LYS A 147 -10.50 -5.57 -6.85
C LYS A 147 -9.33 -4.65 -7.11
N ARG A 148 -8.19 -4.96 -6.52
CA ARG A 148 -6.92 -4.25 -6.67
C ARG A 148 -6.02 -5.01 -7.63
N GLU A 149 -5.53 -4.32 -8.67
CA GLU A 149 -4.66 -4.86 -9.71
C GLU A 149 -3.37 -4.05 -9.79
N PHE A 150 -2.24 -4.75 -9.78
CA PHE A 150 -0.91 -4.19 -10.02
C PHE A 150 -0.39 -4.73 -11.34
N ARG A 151 0.04 -3.83 -12.23
CA ARG A 151 0.77 -4.17 -13.45
C ARG A 151 2.13 -3.50 -13.41
N THR A 152 3.17 -4.32 -13.45
CA THR A 152 4.56 -3.84 -13.36
C THR A 152 5.21 -3.91 -14.73
N TYR A 153 5.80 -2.81 -15.15
CA TYR A 153 6.56 -2.63 -16.38
C TYR A 153 8.00 -2.26 -16.02
N ASP A 154 8.89 -2.15 -16.98
CA ASP A 154 10.30 -1.88 -16.71
C ASP A 154 10.54 -0.51 -16.05
N GLU A 155 9.71 0.50 -16.34
CA GLU A 155 9.91 1.88 -15.89
C GLU A 155 8.81 2.40 -14.96
N TYR A 156 7.67 1.70 -14.84
CA TYR A 156 6.53 2.16 -14.06
C TYR A 156 5.65 1.01 -13.57
N VAL A 157 4.80 1.33 -12.62
CA VAL A 157 3.72 0.45 -12.11
C VAL A 157 2.39 1.15 -12.33
N THR A 158 1.36 0.42 -12.76
CA THR A 158 -0.03 0.87 -12.63
C THR A 158 -0.70 0.15 -11.46
N VAL A 159 -1.45 0.91 -10.67
CA VAL A 159 -2.33 0.41 -9.62
C VAL A 159 -3.75 0.78 -10.03
N THR A 160 -4.59 -0.24 -10.18
CA THR A 160 -5.99 -0.06 -10.57
C THR A 160 -6.88 -0.69 -9.54
N ASP A 161 -7.80 0.09 -8.99
CA ASP A 161 -8.84 -0.41 -8.10
C ASP A 161 -10.21 -0.30 -8.75
N THR A 162 -10.97 -1.39 -8.65
CA THR A 162 -12.37 -1.46 -9.11
C THR A 162 -13.24 -1.81 -7.91
N PHE A 163 -14.26 -1.00 -7.68
CA PHE A 163 -15.09 -1.02 -6.49
C PHE A 163 -16.53 -1.44 -6.80
N ASP A 164 -17.08 -2.31 -5.98
CA ASP A 164 -18.52 -2.48 -5.76
C ASP A 164 -18.79 -2.11 -4.29
N SER A 165 -19.18 -0.86 -4.07
CA SER A 165 -19.37 -0.30 -2.72
C SER A 165 -20.51 0.72 -2.71
N ASP A 166 -21.34 0.63 -1.65
CA ASP A 166 -22.37 1.63 -1.34
C ASP A 166 -21.80 2.78 -0.48
N ALA A 167 -20.52 2.70 -0.10
CA ALA A 167 -19.82 3.69 0.69
C ALA A 167 -18.96 4.61 -0.19
N ALA A 168 -18.81 5.89 0.18
CA ALA A 168 -17.89 6.80 -0.47
C ALA A 168 -16.45 6.29 -0.37
N ILE A 169 -15.66 6.46 -1.43
CA ILE A 169 -14.36 5.84 -1.60
C ILE A 169 -13.27 6.91 -1.56
N THR A 170 -12.22 6.64 -0.82
CA THR A 170 -10.99 7.43 -0.87
C THR A 170 -9.80 6.48 -1.02
N GLU A 171 -9.06 6.62 -2.12
CA GLU A 171 -7.76 6.00 -2.26
C GLU A 171 -6.73 6.75 -1.43
N ARG A 172 -5.83 6.02 -0.77
CA ARG A 172 -4.77 6.60 0.05
C ARG A 172 -3.40 6.08 -0.35
N LEU A 173 -2.46 7.00 -0.48
CA LEU A 173 -1.03 6.71 -0.51
C LEU A 173 -0.35 7.29 0.72
N VAL A 174 0.72 6.65 1.16
CA VAL A 174 1.48 7.07 2.34
C VAL A 174 2.92 7.35 1.95
N SER A 175 3.44 8.49 2.39
CA SER A 175 4.85 8.87 2.23
C SER A 175 5.39 9.48 3.53
N ILE A 176 6.69 9.33 3.76
CA ILE A 176 7.43 10.09 4.79
C ILE A 176 8.14 11.31 4.18
N ILE A 177 7.93 11.55 2.91
CA ILE A 177 8.47 12.66 2.15
C ILE A 177 7.29 13.52 1.73
N GLU A 178 7.40 14.83 1.92
CA GLU A 178 6.35 15.78 1.55
C GLU A 178 6.08 15.73 0.05
N PRO A 179 4.81 15.52 -0.37
CA PRO A 179 4.44 15.49 -1.77
C PRO A 179 4.15 16.89 -2.31
N GLU A 180 4.39 17.08 -3.60
CA GLU A 180 3.94 18.24 -4.37
C GLU A 180 2.73 17.82 -5.23
N ILE A 181 1.60 18.54 -5.11
CA ILE A 181 0.38 18.27 -5.89
C ILE A 181 0.27 19.28 -7.05
N SER A 182 -0.06 18.76 -8.21
CA SER A 182 -0.45 19.53 -9.38
C SER A 182 -1.62 18.84 -10.10
N GLU A 183 -2.20 19.45 -11.11
CA GLU A 183 -3.32 18.89 -11.85
C GLU A 183 -2.96 17.53 -12.47
N GLY A 184 -3.68 16.47 -12.06
CA GLY A 184 -3.47 15.09 -12.54
C GLY A 184 -2.16 14.44 -12.11
N LYS A 185 -1.44 15.04 -11.14
CA LYS A 185 -0.12 14.55 -10.76
C LYS A 185 0.21 14.84 -9.29
N VAL A 186 0.78 13.83 -8.62
CA VAL A 186 1.48 13.98 -7.35
C VAL A 186 2.95 13.65 -7.56
N LYS A 187 3.85 14.51 -7.10
CA LYS A 187 5.29 14.29 -7.16
C LYS A 187 5.85 14.09 -5.76
N ILE A 188 6.67 13.03 -5.60
CA ILE A 188 7.39 12.72 -4.37
C ILE A 188 8.87 12.55 -4.75
N LEU A 189 9.67 13.59 -4.57
CA LEU A 189 11.07 13.64 -5.04
C LEU A 189 11.23 13.27 -6.52
N CYS A 190 11.73 12.06 -6.80
CA CYS A 190 12.00 11.54 -8.14
C CYS A 190 10.87 10.66 -8.70
N ALA A 191 9.82 10.38 -7.93
CA ALA A 191 8.65 9.66 -8.42
C ALA A 191 7.53 10.63 -8.80
N GLU A 192 6.81 10.26 -9.85
CA GLU A 192 5.58 10.91 -10.29
C GLU A 192 4.42 9.91 -10.27
N ILE A 193 3.29 10.31 -9.70
CA ILE A 193 2.04 9.56 -9.67
C ILE A 193 1.05 10.31 -10.55
N GLU A 194 0.72 9.72 -11.71
CA GLU A 194 -0.21 10.27 -12.68
C GLU A 194 -1.59 9.64 -12.49
N PHE A 195 -2.65 10.45 -12.54
CA PHE A 195 -4.04 10.03 -12.36
C PHE A 195 -4.99 10.94 -13.14
N ASP A 196 -6.23 10.49 -13.35
CA ASP A 196 -7.28 11.32 -13.95
C ASP A 196 -7.90 12.24 -12.89
N ASN A 197 -7.53 13.52 -12.93
CA ASN A 197 -8.01 14.56 -12.01
C ASN A 197 -9.53 14.82 -12.12
N SER A 198 -10.19 14.36 -13.18
CA SER A 198 -11.65 14.48 -13.30
C SER A 198 -12.41 13.51 -12.40
N LEU A 199 -11.75 12.45 -11.89
CA LEU A 199 -12.37 11.37 -11.11
C LEU A 199 -12.30 11.59 -9.60
N CYS A 200 -11.43 12.48 -9.11
CA CYS A 200 -11.19 12.64 -7.67
C CYS A 200 -10.82 14.09 -7.28
N ASP A 201 -10.90 14.35 -6.00
CA ASP A 201 -10.31 15.52 -5.36
C ASP A 201 -9.12 15.05 -4.51
N VAL A 202 -7.96 15.69 -4.66
CA VAL A 202 -6.73 15.30 -3.97
C VAL A 202 -6.45 16.22 -2.80
N SER A 203 -6.05 15.62 -1.67
CA SER A 203 -5.61 16.35 -0.48
C SER A 203 -4.44 15.64 0.20
N VAL A 204 -3.68 16.39 0.99
CA VAL A 204 -2.61 15.86 1.84
C VAL A 204 -2.90 16.20 3.28
N LYS A 205 -2.78 15.21 4.15
CA LYS A 205 -2.89 15.36 5.60
C LYS A 205 -1.58 14.93 6.23
N GLU A 206 -0.97 15.80 7.02
CA GLU A 206 0.15 15.42 7.87
C GLU A 206 -0.35 14.60 9.06
N THR A 207 0.41 13.57 9.42
CA THR A 207 0.22 12.81 10.64
C THR A 207 1.56 12.61 11.34
N VAL A 208 1.53 12.49 12.65
CA VAL A 208 2.73 12.22 13.44
C VAL A 208 2.66 10.81 13.99
N THR A 209 3.63 10.00 13.63
CA THR A 209 3.73 8.61 14.08
C THR A 209 4.02 8.52 15.58
N SER A 210 3.78 7.37 16.19
CA SER A 210 4.12 7.14 17.60
C SER A 210 5.62 7.26 17.90
N LYS A 211 6.48 7.16 16.89
CA LYS A 211 7.92 7.42 16.95
C LYS A 211 8.30 8.88 16.68
N ARG A 212 7.32 9.77 16.54
CA ARG A 212 7.47 11.22 16.39
C ARG A 212 8.17 11.67 15.09
N PHE A 213 8.00 10.95 14.00
CA PHE A 213 8.30 11.48 12.67
C PHE A 213 7.01 11.81 11.92
N THR A 214 7.08 12.77 11.03
CA THR A 214 5.95 13.16 10.17
C THR A 214 5.80 12.17 9.04
N ALA A 215 4.55 11.80 8.75
CA ALA A 215 4.15 11.10 7.54
C ALA A 215 3.02 11.88 6.85
N TYR A 216 2.92 11.71 5.54
CA TYR A 216 1.96 12.39 4.68
C TYR A 216 0.98 11.36 4.15
N LEU A 217 -0.30 11.57 4.43
CA LEU A 217 -1.42 10.81 3.91
C LEU A 217 -1.95 11.57 2.69
N ILE A 218 -1.80 10.97 1.52
CA ILE A 218 -2.20 11.54 0.24
C ILE A 218 -3.52 10.89 -0.14
N ASP A 219 -4.61 11.61 -0.04
CA ASP A 219 -5.96 11.12 -0.22
C ASP A 219 -6.53 11.57 -1.56
N PHE A 220 -7.01 10.62 -2.33
CA PHE A 220 -7.75 10.79 -3.59
C PHE A 220 -9.21 10.44 -3.31
N LYS A 221 -10.00 11.43 -2.92
CA LYS A 221 -11.42 11.26 -2.67
C LYS A 221 -12.17 11.14 -4.00
N LEU A 222 -12.67 9.96 -4.31
CA LEU A 222 -13.37 9.70 -5.56
C LEU A 222 -14.71 10.43 -5.59
N ARG A 223 -15.08 10.93 -6.77
CA ARG A 223 -16.36 11.59 -7.01
C ARG A 223 -17.49 10.56 -7.08
N ASP A 224 -18.69 10.99 -6.81
CA ASP A 224 -19.87 10.13 -6.84
C ASP A 224 -20.01 9.43 -8.19
N GLY A 225 -20.26 8.11 -8.14
CA GLY A 225 -20.40 7.25 -9.31
C GLY A 225 -19.08 6.75 -9.91
N VAL A 226 -17.92 7.18 -9.41
CA VAL A 226 -16.64 6.62 -9.80
C VAL A 226 -16.45 5.29 -9.09
N ASN A 227 -16.38 4.21 -9.85
CA ASN A 227 -16.20 2.84 -9.34
C ASN A 227 -14.91 2.19 -9.84
N ARG A 228 -14.05 2.94 -10.55
CA ARG A 228 -12.73 2.49 -10.99
C ARG A 228 -11.76 3.67 -10.94
N PHE A 229 -10.63 3.45 -10.31
CA PHE A 229 -9.56 4.43 -10.25
C PHE A 229 -8.22 3.80 -10.57
N GLU A 230 -7.38 4.53 -11.28
CA GLU A 230 -6.05 4.08 -11.66
C GLU A 230 -5.03 5.19 -11.46
N PHE A 231 -3.88 4.83 -10.90
CA PHE A 231 -2.71 5.68 -10.95
C PHE A 231 -1.50 4.93 -11.49
N LYS A 232 -0.68 5.69 -12.22
CA LYS A 232 0.58 5.25 -12.76
C LYS A 232 1.71 5.89 -11.98
N ILE A 233 2.61 5.06 -11.46
CA ILE A 233 3.74 5.47 -10.63
C ILE A 233 5.04 5.21 -11.41
N LYS A 234 5.85 6.26 -11.60
CA LYS A 234 7.11 6.19 -12.36
C LYS A 234 8.26 6.95 -11.70
#